data_0cfccd728675ccbce97378f387ac503d
#
_entry.id   0cfccd728675ccbce97378f387ac503d
#
_cell.length_a   1.000
_cell.length_b   1.000
_cell.length_c   1.000
_cell.angle_alpha   90.00
_cell.angle_beta   90.00
_cell.angle_gamma   90.00
#
_symmetry.space_group_name_H-M   'P 1'
#
loop_
_entity.id
_entity.type
_entity.pdbx_description
1 polymer ?
#
loop_
_entity_poly.entity_id
_entity_poly.type
_entity_poly.pdbx_seq_one_letter_code
_entity_poly.pdbx_strand_id
1 'polypeptide(L)'
;FLSADDETDPAVTAKDRCSSFVATKSATPDGRFVMGQLFMWNGYSGAHWDVMLDVVPAKGHRVVMQTFPGGIHSGTDFYMNDAGIVIGETTVLQTPFDAEGTPQSNRIRRAIQYGSSVDEVTAILREKNNGMYTNDWTLADVKTGESAILLLGTAQSKLWRSTMPT
;
A
#
# COMPACT_ATOMS: atom_id res chain seq x y z
N PHE A 1 10.67 4.32 13.96
CA PHE A 1 11.82 4.94 14.64
C PHE A 1 12.67 5.64 13.60
N LEU A 2 12.41 6.93 13.37
CA LEU A 2 13.37 7.83 12.72
C LEU A 2 14.41 8.17 13.79
N SER A 3 15.70 7.95 13.52
CA SER A 3 16.73 8.52 14.38
C SER A 3 16.73 10.03 14.18
N ALA A 4 17.01 10.79 15.24
CA ALA A 4 17.10 12.26 15.17
C ALA A 4 18.15 12.74 14.14
N ASP A 5 19.03 11.83 13.70
CA ASP A 5 20.09 12.11 12.72
C ASP A 5 19.57 12.14 11.27
N ASP A 6 18.39 11.55 11.00
CA ASP A 6 17.78 11.57 9.66
C ASP A 6 17.12 12.94 9.31
N GLU A 7 16.85 13.77 10.31
CA GLU A 7 16.21 15.07 10.09
C GLU A 7 17.19 16.20 9.71
N THR A 8 18.47 16.00 9.91
CA THR A 8 19.50 17.06 9.73
C THR A 8 20.32 16.94 8.45
N ASP A 9 20.22 15.84 7.70
CA ASP A 9 20.89 15.67 6.42
C ASP A 9 20.08 16.30 5.29
N PRO A 10 20.55 17.40 4.67
CA PRO A 10 19.86 18.00 3.52
C PRO A 10 19.75 17.09 2.31
N ALA A 11 20.52 15.99 2.25
CA ALA A 11 20.37 14.94 1.24
C ALA A 11 19.16 14.04 1.50
N VAL A 12 18.64 13.98 2.73
CA VAL A 12 17.43 13.22 3.12
C VAL A 12 16.14 13.99 2.77
N THR A 13 16.23 15.24 2.37
CA THR A 13 15.10 16.01 1.84
C THR A 13 14.66 15.59 0.42
N ALA A 14 15.12 14.45 -0.08
CA ALA A 14 14.60 13.86 -1.30
C ALA A 14 13.07 13.63 -1.13
N LYS A 15 12.30 14.40 -1.87
CA LYS A 15 10.85 14.52 -1.77
C LYS A 15 10.11 13.25 -2.24
N ASP A 16 10.81 12.32 -2.86
CA ASP A 16 10.24 11.12 -3.49
C ASP A 16 10.84 9.88 -2.82
N ARG A 17 10.05 9.21 -1.98
CA ARG A 17 10.54 8.08 -1.17
C ARG A 17 10.14 6.70 -1.70
N CYS A 18 9.12 6.61 -2.54
CA CYS A 18 8.62 5.34 -3.06
C CYS A 18 8.13 5.50 -4.49
N SER A 19 8.08 4.40 -5.22
CA SER A 19 7.47 4.32 -6.54
C SER A 19 6.74 3.01 -6.72
N SER A 20 5.61 3.06 -7.39
CA SER A 20 4.80 1.87 -7.68
C SER A 20 4.30 1.92 -9.11
N PHE A 21 4.20 0.77 -9.76
CA PHE A 21 3.58 0.67 -11.07
C PHE A 21 2.79 -0.62 -11.21
N VAL A 22 1.83 -0.59 -12.12
CA VAL A 22 1.06 -1.75 -12.57
C VAL A 22 1.07 -1.78 -14.09
N ALA A 23 1.34 -2.96 -14.64
CA ALA A 23 1.19 -3.24 -16.07
C ALA A 23 0.31 -4.48 -16.26
N THR A 24 -0.60 -4.44 -17.25
CA THR A 24 -1.52 -5.55 -17.55
C THR A 24 -2.03 -5.46 -18.99
N LYS A 25 -2.68 -6.49 -19.49
CA LYS A 25 -3.29 -6.52 -20.82
C LYS A 25 -2.26 -6.24 -21.92
N SER A 26 -2.48 -5.24 -22.75
CA SER A 26 -1.59 -4.86 -23.85
C SER A 26 -0.22 -4.31 -23.41
N ALA A 27 -0.06 -3.98 -22.14
CA ALA A 27 1.21 -3.51 -21.57
C ALA A 27 2.16 -4.66 -21.17
N THR A 28 1.70 -5.91 -21.25
CA THR A 28 2.50 -7.11 -20.98
C THR A 28 2.40 -8.10 -22.14
N PRO A 29 3.48 -8.86 -22.47
CA PRO A 29 3.48 -9.75 -23.63
C PRO A 29 2.42 -10.87 -23.61
N ASP A 30 2.06 -11.31 -22.40
CA ASP A 30 1.12 -12.40 -22.15
C ASP A 30 -0.21 -11.95 -21.51
N GLY A 31 -0.41 -10.64 -21.40
CA GLY A 31 -1.58 -10.03 -20.76
C GLY A 31 -1.65 -10.19 -19.25
N ARG A 32 -0.64 -10.83 -18.65
CA ARG A 32 -0.59 -11.04 -17.21
C ARG A 32 -0.32 -9.76 -16.45
N PHE A 33 -0.63 -9.81 -15.18
CA PHE A 33 -0.44 -8.72 -14.25
C PHE A 33 1.04 -8.65 -13.82
N VAL A 34 1.64 -7.48 -13.92
CA VAL A 34 2.95 -7.17 -13.36
C VAL A 34 2.81 -5.94 -12.49
N MET A 35 3.21 -6.03 -11.24
CA MET A 35 3.28 -4.91 -10.32
C MET A 35 4.68 -4.81 -9.73
N GLY A 36 5.22 -3.61 -9.66
CA GLY A 36 6.47 -3.30 -8.99
C GLY A 36 6.26 -2.27 -7.90
N GLN A 37 6.97 -2.47 -6.80
CA GLN A 37 7.05 -1.54 -5.68
C GLN A 37 8.53 -1.27 -5.40
N LEU A 38 8.91 0.00 -5.41
CA LEU A 38 10.21 0.47 -4.98
C LEU A 38 10.02 1.25 -3.68
N PHE A 39 10.54 0.70 -2.61
CA PHE A 39 10.55 1.33 -1.30
C PHE A 39 11.93 1.94 -1.06
N MET A 40 11.98 3.23 -0.78
CA MET A 40 13.24 3.93 -0.49
C MET A 40 13.34 4.26 0.99
N TRP A 41 14.32 3.67 1.65
CA TRP A 41 14.59 3.85 3.08
C TRP A 41 16.09 3.75 3.36
N ASN A 42 16.50 3.98 4.62
CA ASN A 42 17.90 3.82 4.98
C ASN A 42 18.32 2.34 4.96
N GLY A 43 19.59 2.08 4.63
CA GLY A 43 20.11 0.72 4.46
C GLY A 43 20.05 -0.13 5.73
N TYR A 44 20.16 0.47 6.90
CA TYR A 44 20.06 -0.23 8.18
C TYR A 44 18.66 -0.81 8.38
N SER A 45 17.61 0.02 8.28
CA SER A 45 16.23 -0.44 8.38
C SER A 45 15.88 -1.45 7.30
N GLY A 46 16.33 -1.24 6.06
CA GLY A 46 16.11 -2.17 4.96
C GLY A 46 16.66 -3.56 5.25
N ALA A 47 17.89 -3.64 5.79
CA ALA A 47 18.51 -4.92 6.14
C ALA A 47 17.78 -5.68 7.28
N HIS A 48 17.03 -4.97 8.13
CA HIS A 48 16.29 -5.56 9.25
C HIS A 48 14.81 -5.82 8.93
N TRP A 49 14.31 -5.30 7.81
CA TRP A 49 12.93 -5.47 7.35
C TRP A 49 12.80 -6.52 6.24
N ASP A 50 13.76 -7.38 6.13
CA ASP A 50 13.79 -8.43 5.10
C ASP A 50 13.13 -9.72 5.58
N VAL A 51 11.88 -9.59 6.04
CA VAL A 51 11.05 -10.72 6.46
C VAL A 51 9.86 -10.86 5.54
N MET A 52 9.80 -11.98 4.80
CA MET A 52 8.59 -12.35 4.07
C MET A 52 7.65 -13.11 4.97
N LEU A 53 6.49 -12.53 5.23
CA LEU A 53 5.40 -13.19 5.95
C LEU A 53 4.41 -13.81 4.98
N ASP A 54 4.10 -15.07 5.24
CA ASP A 54 3.00 -15.82 4.63
C ASP A 54 2.01 -16.17 5.76
N VAL A 55 0.93 -15.40 5.82
CA VAL A 55 -0.03 -15.46 6.93
C VAL A 55 -1.30 -16.13 6.47
N VAL A 56 -1.66 -17.23 7.13
CA VAL A 56 -2.96 -17.91 6.97
C VAL A 56 -3.82 -17.58 8.19
N PRO A 57 -4.67 -16.55 8.12
CA PRO A 57 -5.49 -16.15 9.25
C PRO A 57 -6.64 -17.13 9.46
N ALA A 58 -7.20 -17.19 10.68
CA ALA A 58 -8.38 -17.99 10.98
C ALA A 58 -9.65 -17.52 10.22
N LYS A 59 -9.66 -16.25 9.80
CA LYS A 59 -10.72 -15.66 8.97
C LYS A 59 -10.12 -14.70 7.95
N GLY A 60 -10.71 -14.63 6.75
CA GLY A 60 -10.24 -13.80 5.65
C GLY A 60 -9.22 -14.51 4.78
N HIS A 61 -8.54 -13.76 3.95
CA HIS A 61 -7.62 -14.24 2.93
C HIS A 61 -6.24 -14.54 3.48
N ARG A 62 -5.55 -15.52 2.89
CA ARG A 62 -4.11 -15.69 3.05
C ARG A 62 -3.40 -14.46 2.51
N VAL A 63 -2.43 -13.95 3.25
CA VAL A 63 -1.72 -12.71 2.92
C VAL A 63 -0.23 -12.98 2.84
N VAL A 64 0.41 -12.50 1.78
CA VAL A 64 1.86 -12.44 1.65
C VAL A 64 2.28 -10.97 1.66
N MET A 65 3.26 -10.64 2.50
CA MET A 65 3.81 -9.29 2.59
C MET A 65 5.26 -9.31 3.09
N GLN A 66 6.05 -8.35 2.67
CA GLN A 66 7.35 -8.09 3.28
C GLN A 66 7.16 -7.15 4.49
N THR A 67 7.82 -7.45 5.60
CA THR A 67 7.66 -6.69 6.84
C THR A 67 8.87 -6.83 7.76
N PHE A 68 8.73 -6.38 8.98
CA PHE A 68 9.69 -6.52 10.08
C PHE A 68 9.11 -7.43 11.18
N PRO A 69 9.95 -8.01 12.04
CA PRO A 69 9.49 -8.86 13.14
C PRO A 69 8.46 -8.15 14.03
N GLY A 70 7.29 -8.78 14.21
CA GLY A 70 6.17 -8.21 14.98
C GLY A 70 5.27 -7.23 14.23
N GLY A 71 5.56 -6.90 12.97
CA GLY A 71 4.74 -6.02 12.15
C GLY A 71 3.39 -6.65 11.77
N ILE A 72 2.31 -5.87 11.87
CA ILE A 72 0.97 -6.27 11.42
C ILE A 72 0.65 -5.84 9.99
N HIS A 73 1.48 -4.98 9.42
CA HIS A 73 1.42 -4.45 8.06
C HIS A 73 2.79 -4.56 7.39
N SER A 74 2.85 -4.34 6.09
CA SER A 74 4.13 -4.37 5.36
C SER A 74 5.02 -3.20 5.77
N GLY A 75 6.30 -3.47 5.98
CA GLY A 75 7.32 -2.46 6.17
C GLY A 75 7.81 -1.84 4.87
N THR A 76 7.50 -2.47 3.72
CA THR A 76 7.87 -2.02 2.38
C THR A 76 6.66 -1.67 1.51
N ASP A 77 5.47 -1.55 2.15
CA ASP A 77 4.22 -1.10 1.53
C ASP A 77 3.76 -1.97 0.34
N PHE A 78 4.04 -3.28 0.43
CA PHE A 78 3.66 -4.25 -0.59
C PHE A 78 2.88 -5.41 0.02
N TYR A 79 1.72 -5.72 -0.56
CA TYR A 79 0.79 -6.74 -0.06
C TYR A 79 0.19 -7.55 -1.20
N MET A 80 0.00 -8.84 -0.97
CA MET A 80 -0.77 -9.74 -1.85
C MET A 80 -1.69 -10.61 -1.02
N ASN A 81 -2.86 -10.97 -1.57
CA ASN A 81 -3.74 -11.97 -0.97
C ASN A 81 -4.19 -13.04 -1.99
N ASP A 82 -4.72 -14.15 -1.48
CA ASP A 82 -5.18 -15.26 -2.30
C ASP A 82 -6.54 -15.00 -3.01
N ALA A 83 -7.20 -13.88 -2.69
CA ALA A 83 -8.31 -13.37 -3.49
C ALA A 83 -7.83 -12.70 -4.80
N GLY A 84 -6.53 -12.58 -5.02
CA GLY A 84 -5.94 -11.95 -6.20
C GLY A 84 -5.82 -10.43 -6.11
N ILE A 85 -5.87 -9.86 -4.92
CA ILE A 85 -5.61 -8.43 -4.69
C ILE A 85 -4.12 -8.23 -4.45
N VAL A 86 -3.56 -7.22 -5.12
CA VAL A 86 -2.20 -6.73 -4.90
C VAL A 86 -2.27 -5.23 -4.59
N ILE A 87 -1.52 -4.80 -3.59
CA ILE A 87 -1.50 -3.41 -3.12
C ILE A 87 -0.05 -2.95 -3.00
N GLY A 88 0.25 -1.79 -3.56
CA GLY A 88 1.47 -1.02 -3.33
C GLY A 88 1.11 0.39 -2.85
N GLU A 89 2.08 1.07 -2.28
CA GLU A 89 1.87 2.41 -1.74
C GLU A 89 3.00 3.35 -2.14
N THR A 90 2.67 4.62 -2.33
CA THR A 90 3.64 5.70 -2.42
C THR A 90 3.19 6.87 -1.54
N THR A 91 4.10 7.36 -0.69
CA THR A 91 3.79 8.43 0.24
C THR A 91 3.60 9.77 -0.47
N VAL A 92 2.54 10.48 -0.12
CA VAL A 92 2.24 11.82 -0.60
C VAL A 92 2.46 12.84 0.54
N LEU A 93 1.75 13.95 0.52
CA LEU A 93 1.80 14.95 1.59
C LEU A 93 0.96 14.52 2.78
N GLN A 94 1.44 14.83 3.99
CA GLN A 94 0.64 14.69 5.19
C GLN A 94 -0.60 15.58 5.13
N THR A 95 -1.73 15.03 5.52
CA THR A 95 -3.00 15.75 5.69
C THR A 95 -3.36 15.88 7.17
N PRO A 96 -4.36 16.71 7.53
CA PRO A 96 -4.74 16.88 8.92
C PRO A 96 -5.00 15.55 9.64
N PHE A 97 -4.49 15.41 10.83
CA PHE A 97 -4.66 14.23 11.67
C PHE A 97 -5.99 14.26 12.40
N ASP A 98 -6.71 13.14 12.41
CA ASP A 98 -7.92 12.89 13.20
C ASP A 98 -7.63 11.82 14.26
N ALA A 99 -7.59 12.21 15.51
CA ALA A 99 -7.30 11.33 16.64
C ALA A 99 -8.37 10.23 16.85
N GLU A 100 -9.60 10.48 16.42
CA GLU A 100 -10.72 9.52 16.53
C GLU A 100 -10.78 8.54 15.35
N GLY A 101 -9.93 8.75 14.36
CA GLY A 101 -9.84 7.87 13.18
C GLY A 101 -9.06 6.58 13.46
N THR A 102 -9.20 5.62 12.55
CA THR A 102 -8.50 4.34 12.63
C THR A 102 -7.08 4.46 12.03
N PRO A 103 -6.04 4.00 12.74
CA PRO A 103 -4.67 4.00 12.25
C PRO A 103 -4.52 3.29 10.89
N GLN A 104 -3.61 3.79 10.07
CA GLN A 104 -3.32 3.25 8.73
C GLN A 104 -2.97 1.76 8.78
N SER A 105 -2.11 1.32 9.70
CA SER A 105 -1.69 -0.08 9.82
C SER A 105 -2.87 -1.04 10.03
N ASN A 106 -3.87 -0.62 10.80
CA ASN A 106 -5.09 -1.41 11.03
C ASN A 106 -5.97 -1.45 9.78
N ARG A 107 -6.10 -0.32 9.08
CA ARG A 107 -6.92 -0.23 7.86
C ARG A 107 -6.33 -1.06 6.73
N ILE A 108 -5.04 -0.95 6.46
CA ILE A 108 -4.38 -1.73 5.41
C ILE A 108 -4.36 -3.22 5.72
N ARG A 109 -4.14 -3.60 7.00
CA ARG A 109 -4.22 -5.00 7.41
C ARG A 109 -5.61 -5.57 7.15
N ARG A 110 -6.66 -4.84 7.50
CA ARG A 110 -8.05 -5.25 7.21
C ARG A 110 -8.32 -5.31 5.70
N ALA A 111 -7.84 -4.32 4.96
CA ALA A 111 -8.05 -4.25 3.52
C ALA A 111 -7.46 -5.46 2.79
N ILE A 112 -6.22 -5.84 3.10
CA ILE A 112 -5.59 -7.00 2.46
C ILE A 112 -6.11 -8.33 2.98
N GLN A 113 -6.54 -8.41 4.22
CA GLN A 113 -7.05 -9.64 4.82
C GLN A 113 -8.50 -9.95 4.41
N TYR A 114 -9.32 -8.94 4.13
CA TYR A 114 -10.76 -9.13 3.89
C TYR A 114 -11.25 -8.63 2.52
N GLY A 115 -10.46 -7.81 1.83
CA GLY A 115 -10.83 -7.29 0.52
C GLY A 115 -10.63 -8.30 -0.59
N SER A 116 -11.66 -8.49 -1.42
CA SER A 116 -11.69 -9.40 -2.58
C SER A 116 -11.87 -8.66 -3.90
N SER A 117 -11.98 -7.34 -3.87
CA SER A 117 -12.13 -6.47 -5.02
C SER A 117 -11.53 -5.08 -4.75
N VAL A 118 -11.29 -4.30 -5.81
CA VAL A 118 -10.85 -2.90 -5.70
C VAL A 118 -11.84 -2.08 -4.86
N ASP A 119 -13.14 -2.33 -5.01
CA ASP A 119 -14.17 -1.59 -4.26
C ASP A 119 -14.13 -1.89 -2.76
N GLU A 120 -14.03 -3.16 -2.38
CA GLU A 120 -13.93 -3.55 -0.95
C GLU A 120 -12.66 -3.01 -0.30
N VAL A 121 -11.51 -3.14 -0.97
CA VAL A 121 -10.24 -2.60 -0.49
C VAL A 121 -10.34 -1.08 -0.30
N THR A 122 -10.86 -0.37 -1.29
CA THR A 122 -11.03 1.08 -1.25
C THR A 122 -11.96 1.53 -0.12
N ALA A 123 -13.07 0.82 0.09
CA ALA A 123 -14.02 1.11 1.16
C ALA A 123 -13.35 0.95 2.54
N ILE A 124 -12.61 -0.14 2.75
CA ILE A 124 -11.91 -0.39 4.02
C ILE A 124 -10.81 0.65 4.26
N LEU A 125 -10.03 1.00 3.24
CA LEU A 125 -8.97 2.01 3.37
C LEU A 125 -9.52 3.41 3.72
N ARG A 126 -10.71 3.74 3.24
CA ARG A 126 -11.39 5.02 3.53
C ARG A 126 -12.04 5.06 4.90
N GLU A 127 -12.41 3.89 5.45
CA GLU A 127 -13.19 3.82 6.69
C GLU A 127 -12.44 4.47 7.86
N LYS A 128 -13.02 5.55 8.39
CA LYS A 128 -12.47 6.30 9.53
C LYS A 128 -10.97 6.62 9.38
N ASN A 129 -10.56 7.06 8.20
CA ASN A 129 -9.16 7.42 7.95
C ASN A 129 -8.70 8.53 8.89
N ASN A 130 -7.67 8.26 9.68
CA ASN A 130 -7.13 9.22 10.63
C ASN A 130 -6.15 10.24 10.02
N GLY A 131 -5.88 10.16 8.72
CA GLY A 131 -4.98 11.09 8.02
C GLY A 131 -3.49 10.87 8.28
N MET A 132 -3.13 9.95 9.18
CA MET A 132 -1.73 9.59 9.35
C MET A 132 -1.27 8.78 8.14
N TYR A 133 -0.14 9.20 7.55
CA TYR A 133 0.43 8.56 6.38
C TYR A 133 -0.51 8.62 5.17
N THR A 134 -0.66 9.83 4.61
CA THR A 134 -1.44 10.08 3.40
C THR A 134 -0.71 9.55 2.19
N ASN A 135 -1.37 8.69 1.42
CA ASN A 135 -0.74 7.88 0.40
C ASN A 135 -1.54 7.84 -0.89
N ASP A 136 -0.82 7.55 -1.97
CA ASP A 136 -1.37 6.96 -3.19
C ASP A 136 -1.26 5.44 -3.10
N TRP A 137 -2.40 4.77 -3.07
CA TRP A 137 -2.49 3.31 -3.06
C TRP A 137 -2.65 2.81 -4.49
N THR A 138 -1.65 2.09 -4.98
CA THR A 138 -1.74 1.36 -6.25
C THR A 138 -2.39 0.02 -5.99
N LEU A 139 -3.54 -0.21 -6.61
CA LEU A 139 -4.38 -1.39 -6.41
C LEU A 139 -4.47 -2.22 -7.67
N ALA A 140 -4.54 -3.52 -7.52
CA ALA A 140 -4.69 -4.46 -8.61
C ALA A 140 -5.60 -5.62 -8.21
N ASP A 141 -6.54 -5.98 -9.09
CA ASP A 141 -7.31 -7.22 -9.04
C ASP A 141 -6.89 -8.12 -10.23
N VAL A 142 -6.10 -9.14 -9.92
CA VAL A 142 -5.55 -10.08 -10.92
C VAL A 142 -6.66 -10.89 -11.61
N LYS A 143 -7.80 -11.12 -10.95
CA LYS A 143 -8.92 -11.91 -11.50
C LYS A 143 -9.66 -11.14 -12.59
N THR A 144 -9.87 -9.86 -12.39
CA THR A 144 -10.59 -9.00 -13.35
C THR A 144 -9.68 -8.28 -14.32
N GLY A 145 -8.37 -8.23 -14.02
CA GLY A 145 -7.40 -7.44 -14.77
C GLY A 145 -7.58 -5.93 -14.53
N GLU A 146 -8.29 -5.55 -13.46
CA GLU A 146 -8.47 -4.16 -13.08
C GLU A 146 -7.27 -3.64 -12.30
N SER A 147 -6.88 -2.39 -12.60
CA SER A 147 -5.95 -1.62 -11.78
C SER A 147 -6.57 -0.29 -11.38
N ALA A 148 -6.14 0.24 -10.25
CA ALA A 148 -6.63 1.52 -9.76
C ALA A 148 -5.56 2.25 -8.95
N ILE A 149 -5.70 3.57 -8.83
CA ILE A 149 -4.92 4.41 -7.92
C ILE A 149 -5.92 5.11 -7.01
N LEU A 150 -5.74 4.92 -5.71
CA LEU A 150 -6.51 5.60 -4.68
C LEU A 150 -5.63 6.65 -3.98
N LEU A 151 -5.83 7.92 -4.30
CA LEU A 151 -5.31 9.02 -3.49
C LEU A 151 -6.17 9.15 -2.23
N LEU A 152 -5.55 9.05 -1.06
CA LEU A 152 -6.26 8.98 0.20
C LEU A 152 -5.75 10.01 1.21
N GLY A 153 -6.39 11.18 1.26
CA GLY A 153 -6.22 12.17 2.32
C GLY A 153 -7.30 12.04 3.40
N THR A 154 -7.18 12.77 4.48
CA THR A 154 -8.10 12.72 5.63
C THR A 154 -9.51 13.14 5.23
N ALA A 155 -9.64 14.30 4.58
CA ALA A 155 -10.94 14.88 4.22
C ALA A 155 -11.38 14.55 2.79
N GLN A 156 -10.45 14.20 1.92
CA GLN A 156 -10.72 13.97 0.51
C GLN A 156 -9.99 12.73 0.02
N SER A 157 -10.62 12.02 -0.91
CA SER A 157 -10.00 10.91 -1.62
C SER A 157 -10.47 10.87 -3.07
N LYS A 158 -9.61 10.38 -3.94
CA LYS A 158 -9.95 10.18 -5.35
C LYS A 158 -9.50 8.81 -5.81
N LEU A 159 -10.34 8.14 -6.58
CA LEU A 159 -10.06 6.84 -7.16
C LEU A 159 -10.05 6.98 -8.69
N TRP A 160 -8.96 6.60 -9.31
CA TRP A 160 -8.85 6.39 -10.75
C TRP A 160 -8.79 4.89 -11.02
N ARG A 161 -9.52 4.44 -12.03
CA ARG A 161 -9.60 3.01 -12.39
C ARG A 161 -9.25 2.83 -13.87
N SER A 162 -8.58 1.73 -14.20
CA SER A 162 -8.29 1.37 -15.59
C SER A 162 -9.53 1.04 -16.42
N THR A 163 -10.68 0.86 -15.77
CA THR A 163 -11.99 0.62 -16.41
C THR A 163 -12.82 1.89 -16.62
N MET A 164 -12.35 3.06 -16.13
CA MET A 164 -13.03 4.32 -16.38
C MET A 164 -12.87 4.74 -17.84
N PRO A 165 -13.91 5.32 -18.47
CA PRO A 165 -13.76 5.98 -19.77
C PRO A 165 -12.70 7.08 -19.67
N THR A 166 -11.85 7.17 -20.67
CA THR A 166 -10.85 8.25 -20.83
C THR A 166 -11.51 9.56 -21.21
#